data_1b0ae7fdbccfb14a27d5062eaaad237a
#
_entry.id   1b0ae7fdbccfb14a27d5062eaaad237a
#
_cell.length_a   1.000
_cell.length_b   1.000
_cell.length_c   1.000
_cell.angle_alpha   90.00
_cell.angle_beta   90.00
_cell.angle_gamma   90.00
#
_symmetry.space_group_name_H-M   'P 1'
#
loop_
_entity.id
_entity.type
_entity.pdbx_description
1 polymer ?
#
loop_
_entity_poly.entity_id
_entity_poly.type
_entity_poly.pdbx_seq_one_letter_code
_entity_poly.pdbx_strand_id
1 'polypeptide(L)'
;MLDTSILLGAIPKRFQHLKDEELYFAMARGNKTCVAMEMTKWFNTNYHYIVPEISKETTFKLNSEKVIEEYKEALELGIKTKINLIGAITYLGLSKSIDNSDVFLHINKVVEVYKELLLEISKLNDEVIVQFDEPLFVKDLDSKVLSLIKPVYDALASVSTNIKIVVTTYFEHSNEATK
;
A
#
# COMPACT_ATOMS: atom_id res chain seq x y z
N MET A 1 4.84 3.18 3.32
CA MET A 1 5.44 2.53 2.12
C MET A 1 6.15 1.22 2.47
N LEU A 2 7.09 1.18 3.43
CA LEU A 2 7.76 -0.08 3.79
C LEU A 2 6.77 -1.10 4.38
N ASP A 3 5.95 -0.70 5.35
CA ASP A 3 4.87 -1.55 5.88
C ASP A 3 3.93 -2.04 4.78
N THR A 4 3.64 -1.17 3.80
CA THR A 4 2.81 -1.55 2.65
C THR A 4 3.50 -2.61 1.77
N SER A 5 4.83 -2.51 1.58
CA SER A 5 5.59 -3.54 0.85
C SER A 5 5.55 -4.89 1.56
N ILE A 6 5.65 -4.89 2.89
CA ILE A 6 5.53 -6.10 3.71
C ILE A 6 4.10 -6.66 3.63
N LEU A 7 3.08 -5.81 3.81
CA LEU A 7 1.67 -6.18 3.70
C LEU A 7 1.34 -6.83 2.36
N LEU A 8 1.84 -6.26 1.28
CA LEU A 8 1.63 -6.75 -0.09
C LEU A 8 2.57 -7.91 -0.48
N GLY A 9 3.53 -8.29 0.38
CA GLY A 9 4.53 -9.31 0.07
C GLY A 9 5.45 -8.94 -1.09
N ALA A 10 5.54 -7.65 -1.43
CA ALA A 10 6.39 -7.13 -2.50
C ALA A 10 7.84 -7.01 -2.04
N ILE A 11 8.47 -8.16 -1.82
CA ILE A 11 9.82 -8.26 -1.24
C ILE A 11 10.86 -8.48 -2.35
N PRO A 12 11.85 -7.58 -2.51
CA PRO A 12 12.92 -7.76 -3.48
C PRO A 12 13.70 -9.06 -3.24
N LYS A 13 14.12 -9.73 -4.34
CA LYS A 13 14.76 -11.06 -4.29
C LYS A 13 15.90 -11.17 -3.28
N ARG A 14 16.71 -10.09 -3.13
CA ARG A 14 17.85 -10.08 -2.21
C ARG A 14 17.48 -10.18 -0.72
N PHE A 15 16.22 -9.92 -0.37
CA PHE A 15 15.75 -9.99 1.02
C PHE A 15 14.86 -11.20 1.33
N GLN A 16 14.46 -12.00 0.32
CA GLN A 16 13.48 -13.08 0.49
C GLN A 16 13.91 -14.22 1.44
N HIS A 17 15.20 -14.30 1.76
CA HIS A 17 15.74 -15.26 2.72
C HIS A 17 15.63 -14.78 4.18
N LEU A 18 15.27 -13.51 4.39
CA LEU A 18 15.09 -12.90 5.71
C LEU A 18 13.61 -12.94 6.12
N LYS A 19 13.35 -12.78 7.41
CA LYS A 19 12.01 -12.81 7.99
C LYS A 19 11.85 -11.74 9.06
N ASP A 20 10.61 -11.41 9.37
CA ASP A 20 10.17 -10.60 10.49
C ASP A 20 10.95 -9.27 10.63
N GLU A 21 11.42 -8.95 11.80
CA GLU A 21 12.18 -7.72 12.06
C GLU A 21 13.48 -7.63 11.26
N GLU A 22 14.17 -8.77 11.06
CA GLU A 22 15.41 -8.79 10.27
C GLU A 22 15.14 -8.37 8.82
N LEU A 23 14.08 -8.89 8.21
CA LEU A 23 13.63 -8.48 6.88
C LEU A 23 13.30 -6.98 6.85
N TYR A 24 12.47 -6.51 7.78
CA TYR A 24 12.03 -5.13 7.85
C TYR A 24 13.20 -4.16 7.93
N PHE A 25 14.13 -4.41 8.87
CA PHE A 25 15.28 -3.55 9.06
C PHE A 25 16.33 -3.67 7.94
N ALA A 26 16.50 -4.86 7.35
CA ALA A 26 17.41 -5.04 6.22
C ALA A 26 16.91 -4.27 4.98
N MET A 27 15.60 -4.27 4.70
CA MET A 27 15.03 -3.46 3.63
C MET A 27 15.28 -1.96 3.86
N ALA A 28 15.15 -1.48 5.10
CA ALA A 28 15.31 -0.07 5.45
C ALA A 28 16.78 0.40 5.49
N ARG A 29 17.69 -0.40 6.03
CA ARG A 29 19.06 0.01 6.37
C ARG A 29 20.15 -0.85 5.73
N GLY A 30 19.78 -1.94 5.09
CA GLY A 30 20.70 -2.98 4.68
C GLY A 30 21.23 -3.81 5.85
N ASN A 31 22.02 -4.82 5.52
CA ASN A 31 22.78 -5.63 6.45
C ASN A 31 24.11 -6.03 5.82
N LYS A 32 24.84 -6.98 6.41
CA LYS A 32 26.15 -7.43 5.88
C LYS A 32 26.08 -8.04 4.48
N THR A 33 24.91 -8.53 4.07
CA THR A 33 24.72 -9.28 2.80
C THR A 33 23.81 -8.57 1.81
N CYS A 34 22.98 -7.64 2.27
CA CYS A 34 21.99 -6.96 1.44
C CYS A 34 22.13 -5.44 1.53
N VAL A 35 22.23 -4.79 0.38
CA VAL A 35 22.17 -3.33 0.29
C VAL A 35 20.74 -2.86 0.56
N ALA A 36 20.58 -1.80 1.36
CA ALA A 36 19.29 -1.17 1.65
C ALA A 36 18.53 -0.77 0.39
N MET A 37 17.22 -0.65 0.51
CA MET A 37 16.40 0.01 -0.49
C MET A 37 16.64 1.52 -0.46
N GLU A 38 16.31 2.20 -1.54
CA GLU A 38 16.43 3.65 -1.65
C GLU A 38 15.50 4.35 -0.66
N MET A 39 15.97 5.46 -0.08
CA MET A 39 15.16 6.33 0.76
C MET A 39 15.08 7.71 0.12
N THR A 40 13.88 8.27 0.01
CA THR A 40 13.66 9.60 -0.55
C THR A 40 12.60 10.37 0.23
N LYS A 41 12.46 11.68 -0.06
CA LYS A 41 11.46 12.51 0.61
C LYS A 41 10.03 12.11 0.24
N TRP A 42 9.17 12.14 1.25
CA TRP A 42 7.72 12.05 1.07
C TRP A 42 7.20 13.39 0.55
N PHE A 43 7.02 13.49 -0.77
CA PHE A 43 6.67 14.71 -1.48
C PHE A 43 7.64 15.87 -1.16
N ASN A 44 7.14 17.04 -0.82
CA ASN A 44 7.95 18.20 -0.44
C ASN A 44 8.13 18.36 1.08
N THR A 45 7.85 17.31 1.86
CA THR A 45 7.98 17.32 3.32
C THR A 45 9.42 17.01 3.77
N ASN A 46 9.66 17.10 5.09
CA ASN A 46 10.88 16.61 5.72
C ASN A 46 10.83 15.11 6.08
N TYR A 47 9.67 14.45 5.89
CA TYR A 47 9.55 13.03 6.07
C TYR A 47 10.14 12.28 4.87
N HIS A 48 10.61 11.05 5.13
CA HIS A 48 11.19 10.19 4.11
C HIS A 48 10.49 8.84 4.11
N TYR A 49 10.56 8.15 2.99
CA TYR A 49 10.04 6.78 2.88
C TYR A 49 11.04 5.89 2.16
N ILE A 50 10.96 4.60 2.44
CA ILE A 50 11.70 3.56 1.71
C ILE A 50 10.96 3.29 0.42
N VAL A 51 11.66 3.46 -0.71
CA VAL A 51 11.10 3.35 -2.06
C VAL A 51 10.90 1.88 -2.42
N PRO A 52 9.67 1.41 -2.68
CA PRO A 52 9.46 0.03 -3.12
C PRO A 52 10.14 -0.23 -4.47
N GLU A 53 10.75 -1.40 -4.61
CA GLU A 53 11.41 -1.83 -5.83
C GLU A 53 10.53 -2.86 -6.55
N ILE A 54 10.09 -2.53 -7.75
CA ILE A 54 9.15 -3.34 -8.54
C ILE A 54 9.78 -3.72 -9.87
N SER A 55 9.61 -4.97 -10.27
CA SER A 55 9.95 -5.48 -11.60
C SER A 55 8.75 -6.23 -12.17
N LYS A 56 8.76 -6.55 -13.45
CA LYS A 56 7.70 -7.37 -14.09
C LYS A 56 7.49 -8.73 -13.41
N GLU A 57 8.51 -9.25 -12.73
CA GLU A 57 8.47 -10.54 -12.02
C GLU A 57 8.05 -10.41 -10.56
N THR A 58 7.80 -9.18 -10.06
CA THR A 58 7.38 -8.99 -8.68
C THR A 58 6.07 -9.76 -8.42
N THR A 59 6.10 -10.54 -7.34
CA THR A 59 4.93 -11.25 -6.84
C THR A 59 4.32 -10.49 -5.68
N PHE A 60 3.01 -10.62 -5.52
CA PHE A 60 2.27 -10.02 -4.43
C PHE A 60 1.55 -11.12 -3.67
N LYS A 61 1.62 -11.06 -2.35
CA LYS A 61 0.98 -12.02 -1.45
C LYS A 61 0.64 -11.32 -0.14
N LEU A 62 -0.59 -11.47 0.31
CA LEU A 62 -1.06 -10.85 1.55
C LEU A 62 -0.24 -11.32 2.75
N ASN A 63 0.18 -10.33 3.56
CA ASN A 63 0.68 -10.49 4.92
C ASN A 63 -0.09 -9.52 5.82
N SER A 64 -1.25 -9.96 6.31
CA SER A 64 -2.21 -9.14 7.05
C SER A 64 -1.92 -9.04 8.55
N GLU A 65 -1.01 -9.86 9.08
CA GLU A 65 -0.82 -10.08 10.51
C GLU A 65 -0.75 -8.77 11.30
N LYS A 66 0.17 -7.88 10.94
CA LYS A 66 0.34 -6.60 11.64
C LYS A 66 -0.95 -5.76 11.65
N VAL A 67 -1.61 -5.61 10.50
CA VAL A 67 -2.82 -4.78 10.39
C VAL A 67 -3.98 -5.36 11.21
N ILE A 68 -4.14 -6.67 11.16
CA ILE A 68 -5.20 -7.39 11.88
C ILE A 68 -4.96 -7.34 13.39
N GLU A 69 -3.72 -7.55 13.85
CA GLU A 69 -3.37 -7.53 15.27
C GLU A 69 -3.52 -6.14 15.87
N GLU A 70 -3.00 -5.09 15.23
CA GLU A 70 -3.15 -3.71 15.68
C GLU A 70 -4.63 -3.29 15.78
N TYR A 71 -5.47 -3.72 14.83
CA TYR A 71 -6.90 -3.44 14.87
C TYR A 71 -7.60 -4.19 16.01
N LYS A 72 -7.26 -5.47 16.24
CA LYS A 72 -7.81 -6.28 17.34
C LYS A 72 -7.41 -5.72 18.70
N GLU A 73 -6.15 -5.35 18.88
CA GLU A 73 -5.66 -4.72 20.09
C GLU A 73 -6.47 -3.47 20.45
N ALA A 74 -6.75 -2.61 19.49
CA ALA A 74 -7.60 -1.44 19.70
C ALA A 74 -9.03 -1.82 20.11
N LEU A 75 -9.62 -2.84 19.47
CA LEU A 75 -10.96 -3.33 19.82
C LEU A 75 -11.03 -3.90 21.24
N GLU A 76 -10.01 -4.64 21.69
CA GLU A 76 -9.92 -5.18 23.04
C GLU A 76 -9.88 -4.07 24.11
N LEU A 77 -9.33 -2.92 23.77
CA LEU A 77 -9.35 -1.71 24.59
C LEU A 77 -10.66 -0.91 24.48
N GLY A 78 -11.65 -1.40 23.73
CA GLY A 78 -12.92 -0.73 23.49
C GLY A 78 -12.82 0.46 22.53
N ILE A 79 -11.74 0.58 21.77
CA ILE A 79 -11.48 1.69 20.85
C ILE A 79 -11.84 1.25 19.43
N LYS A 80 -12.81 1.92 18.82
CA LYS A 80 -13.15 1.76 17.39
C LYS A 80 -12.25 2.67 16.57
N THR A 81 -11.23 2.10 15.93
CA THR A 81 -10.31 2.82 15.06
C THR A 81 -10.71 2.66 13.60
N LYS A 82 -10.17 3.49 12.73
CA LYS A 82 -10.09 3.22 11.29
C LYS A 82 -8.73 2.65 10.95
N ILE A 83 -8.69 1.78 9.95
CA ILE A 83 -7.45 1.22 9.40
C ILE A 83 -6.94 2.15 8.31
N ASN A 84 -5.69 2.60 8.40
CA ASN A 84 -5.07 3.46 7.40
C ASN A 84 -4.08 2.65 6.55
N LEU A 85 -4.26 2.70 5.24
CA LEU A 85 -3.44 2.03 4.24
C LEU A 85 -2.97 3.03 3.17
N ILE A 86 -1.83 2.79 2.57
CA ILE A 86 -1.45 3.50 1.34
C ILE A 86 -2.26 2.93 0.19
N GLY A 87 -2.85 3.79 -0.63
CA GLY A 87 -3.64 3.35 -1.77
C GLY A 87 -2.79 2.74 -2.89
N ALA A 88 -3.41 1.91 -3.71
CA ALA A 88 -2.73 1.13 -4.74
C ALA A 88 -2.05 2.01 -5.80
N ILE A 89 -2.68 3.12 -6.18
CA ILE A 89 -2.15 4.05 -7.17
C ILE A 89 -0.90 4.76 -6.62
N THR A 90 -0.95 5.27 -5.39
CA THR A 90 0.20 5.90 -4.74
C THR A 90 1.31 4.89 -4.49
N TYR A 91 1.00 3.67 -4.04
CA TYR A 91 2.01 2.65 -3.81
C TYR A 91 2.82 2.37 -5.07
N LEU A 92 2.15 2.06 -6.18
CA LEU A 92 2.83 1.78 -7.45
C LEU A 92 3.49 3.03 -8.04
N GLY A 93 2.81 4.17 -8.05
CA GLY A 93 3.34 5.39 -8.66
C GLY A 93 4.53 6.01 -7.93
N LEU A 94 4.74 5.68 -6.65
CA LEU A 94 5.92 6.06 -5.88
C LEU A 94 6.95 4.92 -5.76
N SER A 95 6.72 3.79 -6.41
CA SER A 95 7.67 2.69 -6.52
C SER A 95 8.68 2.95 -7.63
N LYS A 96 9.84 2.31 -7.54
CA LYS A 96 10.89 2.35 -8.55
C LYS A 96 10.88 1.06 -9.35
N SER A 97 10.75 1.20 -10.68
CA SER A 97 11.01 0.07 -11.58
C SER A 97 12.51 -0.25 -11.61
N ILE A 98 12.87 -1.51 -11.35
CA ILE A 98 14.26 -1.96 -11.37
C ILE A 98 14.67 -2.65 -12.68
N ASP A 99 13.71 -2.83 -13.60
CA ASP A 99 13.91 -3.46 -14.92
C ASP A 99 13.31 -2.62 -16.07
N ASN A 100 12.97 -1.36 -15.79
CA ASN A 100 12.31 -0.43 -16.71
C ASN A 100 10.92 -0.88 -17.18
N SER A 101 10.30 -1.85 -16.52
CA SER A 101 8.90 -2.20 -16.77
C SER A 101 7.96 -1.13 -16.19
N ASP A 102 6.77 -1.04 -16.76
CA ASP A 102 5.72 -0.19 -16.18
C ASP A 102 5.19 -0.81 -14.88
N VAL A 103 5.34 -0.09 -13.76
CA VAL A 103 4.91 -0.57 -12.44
C VAL A 103 3.40 -0.78 -12.36
N PHE A 104 2.61 -0.02 -13.13
CA PHE A 104 1.15 -0.15 -13.17
C PHE A 104 0.64 -1.43 -13.84
N LEU A 105 1.51 -2.23 -14.48
CA LEU A 105 1.16 -3.60 -14.91
C LEU A 105 0.73 -4.49 -13.74
N HIS A 106 1.09 -4.13 -12.53
CA HIS A 106 0.75 -4.88 -11.31
C HIS A 106 -0.52 -4.39 -10.60
N ILE A 107 -1.21 -3.38 -11.12
CA ILE A 107 -2.35 -2.77 -10.41
C ILE A 107 -3.41 -3.81 -10.01
N ASN A 108 -3.77 -4.70 -10.90
CA ASN A 108 -4.77 -5.74 -10.61
C ASN A 108 -4.29 -6.71 -9.51
N LYS A 109 -3.01 -7.07 -9.48
CA LYS A 109 -2.45 -7.94 -8.44
C LYS A 109 -2.48 -7.28 -7.07
N VAL A 110 -2.12 -5.99 -7.00
CA VAL A 110 -2.18 -5.19 -5.77
C VAL A 110 -3.63 -5.07 -5.28
N VAL A 111 -4.57 -4.80 -6.19
CA VAL A 111 -6.00 -4.73 -5.86
C VAL A 111 -6.51 -6.05 -5.32
N GLU A 112 -6.15 -7.20 -5.91
CA GLU A 112 -6.57 -8.51 -5.40
C GLU A 112 -6.04 -8.75 -3.96
N VAL A 113 -4.79 -8.40 -3.67
CA VAL A 113 -4.26 -8.51 -2.30
C VAL A 113 -5.03 -7.58 -1.32
N TYR A 114 -5.36 -6.37 -1.73
CA TYR A 114 -6.18 -5.50 -0.89
C TYR A 114 -7.61 -6.05 -0.72
N LYS A 115 -8.19 -6.69 -1.73
CA LYS A 115 -9.50 -7.34 -1.59
C LYS A 115 -9.44 -8.49 -0.57
N GLU A 116 -8.39 -9.30 -0.60
CA GLU A 116 -8.16 -10.35 0.41
C GLU A 116 -8.08 -9.75 1.81
N LEU A 117 -7.30 -8.69 1.99
CA LEU A 117 -7.21 -7.98 3.27
C LEU A 117 -8.58 -7.44 3.74
N LEU A 118 -9.32 -6.79 2.84
CA LEU A 118 -10.64 -6.26 3.17
C LEU A 118 -11.62 -7.37 3.58
N LEU A 119 -11.56 -8.54 2.93
CA LEU A 119 -12.36 -9.71 3.33
C LEU A 119 -11.98 -10.23 4.73
N GLU A 120 -10.71 -10.20 5.11
CA GLU A 120 -10.28 -10.54 6.49
C GLU A 120 -10.79 -9.51 7.49
N ILE A 121 -10.59 -8.22 7.20
CA ILE A 121 -11.02 -7.10 8.04
C ILE A 121 -12.54 -7.10 8.25
N SER A 122 -13.31 -7.41 7.21
CA SER A 122 -14.78 -7.42 7.28
C SER A 122 -15.37 -8.39 8.31
N LYS A 123 -14.58 -9.39 8.73
CA LYS A 123 -14.97 -10.38 9.73
C LYS A 123 -14.71 -9.94 11.17
N LEU A 124 -14.06 -8.79 11.36
CA LEU A 124 -13.61 -8.36 12.69
C LEU A 124 -14.64 -7.51 13.44
N ASN A 125 -15.53 -6.84 12.71
CA ASN A 125 -16.56 -5.98 13.30
C ASN A 125 -17.72 -5.77 12.31
N ASP A 126 -18.89 -5.38 12.85
CA ASP A 126 -20.10 -5.12 12.06
C ASP A 126 -19.96 -3.88 11.13
N GLU A 127 -19.12 -2.94 11.50
CA GLU A 127 -18.75 -1.78 10.68
C GLU A 127 -17.26 -1.49 10.85
N VAL A 128 -16.53 -1.44 9.75
CA VAL A 128 -15.11 -1.10 9.73
C VAL A 128 -14.87 0.04 8.73
N ILE A 129 -14.11 1.05 9.16
CA ILE A 129 -13.67 2.14 8.28
C ILE A 129 -12.24 1.86 7.85
N VAL A 130 -12.02 1.84 6.54
CA VAL A 130 -10.68 1.71 5.93
C VAL A 130 -10.38 2.96 5.13
N GLN A 131 -9.31 3.65 5.48
CA GLN A 131 -8.80 4.81 4.76
C GLN A 131 -7.68 4.39 3.85
N PHE A 132 -7.79 4.73 2.57
CA PHE A 132 -6.69 4.65 1.61
C PHE A 132 -6.11 6.04 1.36
N ASP A 133 -4.84 6.22 1.68
CA ASP A 133 -4.11 7.45 1.42
C ASP A 133 -3.57 7.45 -0.01
N GLU A 134 -4.05 8.39 -0.81
CA GLU A 134 -3.67 8.58 -2.21
C GLU A 134 -3.10 10.00 -2.47
N PRO A 135 -2.03 10.38 -1.78
CA PRO A 135 -1.42 11.69 -1.99
C PRO A 135 -0.85 11.87 -3.41
N LEU A 136 -0.65 10.80 -4.18
CA LEU A 136 -0.25 10.90 -5.58
C LEU A 136 -1.29 11.66 -6.44
N PHE A 137 -2.57 11.69 -6.03
CA PHE A 137 -3.65 12.34 -6.78
C PHE A 137 -3.50 13.86 -6.92
N VAL A 138 -2.60 14.48 -6.16
CA VAL A 138 -2.28 15.91 -6.30
C VAL A 138 -1.28 16.21 -7.41
N LYS A 139 -0.65 15.17 -7.99
CA LYS A 139 0.28 15.32 -9.12
C LYS A 139 -0.46 15.27 -10.44
N ASP A 140 0.16 15.83 -11.47
CA ASP A 140 -0.30 15.65 -12.84
C ASP A 140 -0.13 14.18 -13.22
N LEU A 141 -1.24 13.47 -13.30
CA LEU A 141 -1.28 12.06 -13.67
C LEU A 141 -1.57 11.93 -15.16
N ASP A 142 -0.92 10.99 -15.81
CA ASP A 142 -1.25 10.69 -17.21
C ASP A 142 -2.64 10.03 -17.32
N SER A 143 -3.22 10.07 -18.51
CA SER A 143 -4.56 9.56 -18.77
C SER A 143 -4.72 8.07 -18.48
N LYS A 144 -3.63 7.29 -18.61
CA LYS A 144 -3.62 5.87 -18.29
C LYS A 144 -3.82 5.66 -16.77
N VAL A 145 -3.05 6.37 -15.94
CA VAL A 145 -3.18 6.28 -14.48
C VAL A 145 -4.52 6.80 -14.02
N LEU A 146 -5.00 7.94 -14.57
CA LEU A 146 -6.34 8.46 -14.26
C LEU A 146 -7.43 7.43 -14.55
N SER A 147 -7.35 6.69 -15.66
CA SER A 147 -8.32 5.66 -16.01
C SER A 147 -8.36 4.46 -15.06
N LEU A 148 -7.32 4.25 -14.24
CA LEU A 148 -7.26 3.16 -13.26
C LEU A 148 -7.99 3.49 -11.95
N ILE A 149 -8.16 4.78 -11.61
CA ILE A 149 -8.64 5.19 -10.29
C ILE A 149 -10.03 4.61 -10.00
N LYS A 150 -11.00 4.92 -10.86
CA LYS A 150 -12.39 4.45 -10.64
C LYS A 150 -12.49 2.93 -10.59
N PRO A 151 -11.96 2.15 -11.55
CA PRO A 151 -12.04 0.69 -11.49
C PRO A 151 -11.40 0.09 -10.21
N VAL A 152 -10.29 0.65 -9.73
CA VAL A 152 -9.64 0.21 -8.50
C VAL A 152 -10.58 0.37 -7.31
N TYR A 153 -11.13 1.57 -7.12
CA TYR A 153 -11.99 1.84 -5.95
C TYR A 153 -13.37 1.21 -6.06
N ASP A 154 -13.94 1.06 -7.25
CA ASP A 154 -15.16 0.27 -7.47
C ASP A 154 -14.94 -1.19 -7.05
N ALA A 155 -13.78 -1.79 -7.43
CA ALA A 155 -13.45 -3.15 -7.06
C ALA A 155 -13.25 -3.33 -5.54
N LEU A 156 -12.57 -2.39 -4.87
CA LEU A 156 -12.37 -2.42 -3.43
C LEU A 156 -13.68 -2.20 -2.66
N ALA A 157 -14.52 -1.26 -3.10
CA ALA A 157 -15.81 -0.96 -2.47
C ALA A 157 -16.81 -2.11 -2.59
N SER A 158 -16.68 -2.96 -3.61
CA SER A 158 -17.57 -4.10 -3.83
C SER A 158 -17.30 -5.31 -2.93
N VAL A 159 -16.21 -5.30 -2.13
CA VAL A 159 -15.76 -6.47 -1.35
C VAL A 159 -16.73 -6.82 -0.22
N SER A 160 -17.23 -5.84 0.52
CA SER A 160 -18.13 -6.06 1.63
C SER A 160 -18.95 -4.81 1.97
N THR A 161 -20.21 -5.02 2.34
CA THR A 161 -21.13 -3.93 2.68
C THR A 161 -20.89 -3.32 4.05
N ASN A 162 -20.17 -4.00 4.94
CA ASN A 162 -19.82 -3.50 6.28
C ASN A 162 -18.50 -2.73 6.31
N ILE A 163 -17.79 -2.62 5.18
CA ILE A 163 -16.61 -1.79 5.08
C ILE A 163 -16.97 -0.44 4.45
N LYS A 164 -16.61 0.64 5.14
CA LYS A 164 -16.66 2.00 4.61
C LYS A 164 -15.25 2.40 4.16
N ILE A 165 -15.08 2.64 2.87
CA ILE A 165 -13.84 3.13 2.29
C ILE A 165 -13.83 4.65 2.29
N VAL A 166 -12.75 5.22 2.79
CA VAL A 166 -12.42 6.65 2.71
C VAL A 166 -11.15 6.80 1.89
N VAL A 167 -11.20 7.53 0.80
CA VAL A 167 -10.01 7.88 0.01
C VAL A 167 -9.58 9.28 0.42
N THR A 168 -8.32 9.41 0.86
CA THR A 168 -7.77 10.66 1.37
C THR A 168 -6.62 11.13 0.48
N THR A 169 -6.69 12.37 0.05
CA THR A 169 -5.62 13.09 -0.63
C THR A 169 -5.23 14.33 0.16
N TYR A 170 -3.97 14.75 0.09
CA TYR A 170 -3.44 15.88 0.84
C TYR A 170 -2.22 16.48 0.12
N PHE A 171 -1.76 17.65 0.57
CA PHE A 171 -0.70 18.53 0.07
C PHE A 171 -1.19 19.58 -0.94
N GLU A 172 -2.02 19.22 -1.91
CA GLU A 172 -2.55 20.09 -2.96
C GLU A 172 -3.96 19.66 -3.37
N HIS A 173 -4.54 20.35 -4.34
CA HIS A 173 -5.78 19.95 -4.99
C HIS A 173 -5.55 18.68 -5.84
N SER A 174 -6.51 17.77 -5.79
CA SER A 174 -6.47 16.51 -6.53
C SER A 174 -6.83 16.64 -8.02
N ASN A 175 -7.03 17.88 -8.50
CA ASN A 175 -7.25 18.22 -9.91
C ASN A 175 -8.27 17.28 -10.61
N GLU A 176 -7.79 16.45 -11.54
CA GLU A 176 -8.62 15.56 -12.36
C GLU A 176 -8.88 14.20 -11.70
N ALA A 177 -8.09 13.81 -10.71
CA ALA A 177 -8.17 12.49 -10.09
C ALA A 177 -9.48 12.26 -9.30
N THR A 178 -10.20 13.33 -8.95
CA THR A 178 -11.45 13.27 -8.17
C THR A 178 -12.69 13.75 -8.94
N LYS A 179 -12.54 13.98 -10.24
CA LYS A 179 -13.66 14.28 -11.15
C LYS A 179 -14.22 12.97 -11.70
#